data_835417aff4690ae30437554b623756e4
#
_entry.id   835417aff4690ae30437554b623756e4
#
_cell.length_a   1.000
_cell.length_b   1.000
_cell.length_c   1.000
_cell.angle_alpha   90.00
_cell.angle_beta   90.00
_cell.angle_gamma   90.00
#
_symmetry.space_group_name_H-M   'P 1'
#
loop_
_entity.id
_entity.type
_entity.pdbx_description
1 polymer ?
#
loop_
_entity_poly.entity_id
_entity_poly.type
_entity_poly.pdbx_seq_one_letter_code
_entity_poly.pdbx_strand_id
1 'polypeptide(L)'
;MLDRHAGRIVNVASASGPNFLSQCSHAIQTALTRPDITWADIDNIMETCLKLEATGGDFEANGLGGGSSYGLSKACVNAYTLCLARTHPGLRINSCTPGFIETDMTRPFSIASGRSPGEMGMKTVAEGARSPLHLLLGDVGTGGYYGSDAVRSPLDRYRAPGEPAYEPDQAFT
;
A
#
# COMPACT_ATOMS: atom_id res chain seq x y z
N MET A 1 16.02 15.98 -8.05
CA MET A 1 14.88 15.35 -8.74
C MET A 1 13.87 16.38 -9.21
N LEU A 2 13.30 17.17 -8.31
CA LEU A 2 12.27 18.15 -8.68
C LEU A 2 12.73 19.15 -9.75
N ASP A 3 13.92 19.73 -9.59
CA ASP A 3 14.48 20.69 -10.55
C ASP A 3 14.76 20.09 -11.94
N ARG A 4 14.91 18.77 -12.04
CA ARG A 4 15.16 18.07 -13.31
C ARG A 4 13.87 17.55 -13.95
N HIS A 5 12.73 17.65 -13.26
CA HIS A 5 11.45 17.04 -13.66
C HIS A 5 11.60 15.58 -14.14
N ALA A 6 12.56 14.86 -13.55
CA ALA A 6 12.85 13.47 -13.88
C ALA A 6 13.32 12.72 -12.62
N GLY A 7 12.84 11.51 -12.47
CA GLY A 7 13.21 10.63 -11.37
C GLY A 7 12.14 9.62 -11.04
N ARG A 8 12.48 8.71 -10.14
CA ARG A 8 11.57 7.66 -9.67
C ARG A 8 11.55 7.63 -8.16
N ILE A 9 10.36 7.44 -7.59
CA ILE A 9 10.13 7.21 -6.17
C ILE A 9 9.32 5.93 -6.05
N VAL A 10 9.79 5.02 -5.21
CA VAL A 10 9.07 3.79 -4.90
C VAL A 10 8.81 3.74 -3.40
N ASN A 11 7.55 3.85 -3.03
CA ASN A 11 7.11 3.73 -1.66
C ASN A 11 6.85 2.24 -1.32
N VAL A 12 7.61 1.70 -0.37
CA VAL A 12 7.39 0.32 0.07
C VAL A 12 6.23 0.28 1.06
N ALA A 13 5.07 -0.08 0.54
CA ALA A 13 3.84 -0.27 1.30
C ALA A 13 3.72 -1.73 1.83
N SER A 14 2.52 -2.30 1.75
CA SER A 14 2.22 -3.69 2.11
C SER A 14 0.87 -4.11 1.54
N ALA A 15 0.66 -5.40 1.33
CA ALA A 15 -0.66 -6.00 1.07
C ALA A 15 -1.67 -5.73 2.22
N SER A 16 -1.16 -5.42 3.41
CA SER A 16 -2.02 -5.03 4.55
C SER A 16 -2.79 -3.73 4.31
N GLY A 17 -2.31 -2.84 3.43
CA GLY A 17 -3.03 -1.62 3.06
C GLY A 17 -4.34 -1.93 2.33
N PRO A 18 -4.33 -2.59 1.16
CA PRO A 18 -5.54 -3.06 0.48
C PRO A 18 -6.42 -3.97 1.34
N ASN A 19 -5.83 -4.87 2.15
CA ASN A 19 -6.59 -5.72 3.07
C ASN A 19 -7.32 -4.91 4.15
N PHE A 20 -6.71 -3.86 4.66
CA PHE A 20 -7.37 -2.94 5.59
C PHE A 20 -8.53 -2.22 4.90
N LEU A 21 -8.28 -1.63 3.72
CA LEU A 21 -9.32 -0.91 3.00
C LEU A 21 -10.51 -1.78 2.63
N SER A 22 -10.30 -3.05 2.27
CA SER A 22 -11.40 -3.97 1.96
C SER A 22 -12.37 -4.22 3.14
N GLN A 23 -11.95 -3.92 4.36
CA GLN A 23 -12.77 -4.04 5.58
C GLN A 23 -13.39 -2.70 6.00
N CYS A 24 -12.97 -1.60 5.38
CA CYS A 24 -13.50 -0.27 5.66
C CYS A 24 -14.84 -0.01 4.96
N SER A 25 -15.56 0.99 5.43
CA SER A 25 -16.76 1.48 4.75
C SER A 25 -16.41 1.99 3.35
N HIS A 26 -17.39 1.98 2.44
CA HIS A 26 -17.22 2.49 1.09
C HIS A 26 -16.76 3.96 1.06
N ALA A 27 -17.20 4.76 2.03
CA ALA A 27 -16.77 6.15 2.16
C ALA A 27 -15.25 6.28 2.42
N ILE A 28 -14.69 5.46 3.32
CA ILE A 28 -13.25 5.42 3.62
C ILE A 28 -12.47 4.85 2.44
N GLN A 29 -12.98 3.79 1.80
CA GLN A 29 -12.36 3.22 0.59
C GLN A 29 -12.25 4.30 -0.50
N THR A 30 -13.35 4.96 -0.83
CA THR A 30 -13.38 6.04 -1.84
C THR A 30 -12.44 7.18 -1.44
N ALA A 31 -12.45 7.61 -0.19
CA ALA A 31 -11.61 8.70 0.29
C ALA A 31 -10.11 8.43 0.08
N LEU A 32 -9.64 7.20 0.36
CA LEU A 32 -8.22 6.84 0.28
C LEU A 32 -7.78 6.32 -1.11
N THR A 33 -8.70 6.12 -2.05
CA THR A 33 -8.37 5.60 -3.39
C THR A 33 -8.70 6.57 -4.52
N ARG A 34 -9.39 7.68 -4.24
CA ARG A 34 -9.74 8.67 -5.28
C ARG A 34 -8.49 9.35 -5.86
N PRO A 35 -8.47 9.64 -7.17
CA PRO A 35 -7.29 10.18 -7.84
C PRO A 35 -6.93 11.61 -7.42
N ASP A 36 -7.90 12.36 -6.95
CA ASP A 36 -7.76 13.76 -6.51
C ASP A 36 -7.46 13.90 -5.01
N ILE A 37 -7.17 12.80 -4.32
CA ILE A 37 -6.85 12.78 -2.89
C ILE A 37 -5.75 13.81 -2.55
N THR A 38 -5.92 14.48 -1.43
CA THR A 38 -4.96 15.46 -0.91
C THR A 38 -4.28 14.96 0.36
N TRP A 39 -3.17 15.62 0.74
CA TRP A 39 -2.54 15.36 2.04
C TRP A 39 -3.51 15.61 3.19
N ALA A 40 -4.31 16.67 3.12
CA ALA A 40 -5.29 17.00 4.17
C ALA A 40 -6.34 15.89 4.36
N ASP A 41 -6.76 15.21 3.30
CA ASP A 41 -7.69 14.08 3.39
C ASP A 41 -7.06 12.91 4.14
N ILE A 42 -5.80 12.60 3.84
CA ILE A 42 -5.05 11.53 4.49
C ILE A 42 -4.83 11.87 5.97
N ASP A 43 -4.40 13.07 6.27
CA ASP A 43 -4.13 13.58 7.62
C ASP A 43 -5.38 13.53 8.50
N ASN A 44 -6.54 13.97 7.99
CA ASN A 44 -7.82 13.90 8.68
C ASN A 44 -8.22 12.45 9.07
N ILE A 45 -7.96 11.47 8.20
CA ILE A 45 -8.24 10.06 8.51
C ILE A 45 -7.28 9.56 9.59
N MET A 46 -5.99 9.90 9.50
CA MET A 46 -5.01 9.52 10.51
C MET A 46 -5.34 10.15 11.88
N GLU A 47 -5.68 11.44 11.92
CA GLU A 47 -6.11 12.11 13.15
C GLU A 47 -7.37 11.49 13.75
N THR A 48 -8.34 11.11 12.92
CA THR A 48 -9.55 10.42 13.38
C THR A 48 -9.20 9.09 14.07
N CYS A 49 -8.30 8.31 13.46
CA CYS A 49 -7.84 7.06 14.05
C CYS A 49 -7.09 7.27 15.36
N LEU A 50 -6.21 8.29 15.44
CA LEU A 50 -5.49 8.64 16.68
C LEU A 50 -6.45 9.06 17.79
N LYS A 51 -7.50 9.83 17.48
CA LYS A 51 -8.53 10.23 18.44
C LYS A 51 -9.33 9.02 18.93
N LEU A 52 -9.72 8.11 18.03
CA LEU A 52 -10.42 6.89 18.40
C LEU A 52 -9.57 6.01 19.34
N GLU A 53 -8.31 5.81 19.00
CA GLU A 53 -7.38 5.04 19.84
C GLU A 53 -7.23 5.67 21.22
N ALA A 54 -7.02 6.98 21.27
CA ALA A 54 -6.85 7.71 22.55
C ALA A 54 -8.09 7.68 23.45
N THR A 55 -9.28 7.55 22.88
CA THR A 55 -10.56 7.56 23.61
C THR A 55 -11.18 6.17 23.80
N GLY A 56 -10.53 5.11 23.30
CA GLY A 56 -11.12 3.76 23.25
C GLY A 56 -12.35 3.70 22.35
N GLY A 57 -12.38 4.49 21.28
CA GLY A 57 -13.52 4.58 20.37
C GLY A 57 -13.64 3.35 19.47
N ASP A 58 -14.83 3.17 18.91
CA ASP A 58 -15.17 2.04 18.04
C ASP A 58 -14.75 2.34 16.59
N PHE A 59 -13.71 1.65 16.10
CA PHE A 59 -13.21 1.77 14.74
C PHE A 59 -14.23 1.28 13.71
N GLU A 60 -14.93 0.19 13.97
CA GLU A 60 -15.91 -0.39 13.06
C GLU A 60 -17.12 0.54 12.88
N ALA A 61 -17.65 1.11 13.97
CA ALA A 61 -18.73 2.09 13.93
C ALA A 61 -18.33 3.36 13.15
N ASN A 62 -17.04 3.68 13.07
CA ASN A 62 -16.50 4.78 12.28
C ASN A 62 -16.06 4.37 10.86
N GLY A 63 -16.41 3.14 10.43
CA GLY A 63 -16.12 2.64 9.09
C GLY A 63 -14.66 2.26 8.83
N LEU A 64 -13.87 2.11 9.88
CA LEU A 64 -12.42 1.83 9.82
C LEU A 64 -12.08 0.35 10.05
N GLY A 65 -13.07 -0.53 9.85
CA GLY A 65 -12.91 -1.98 10.00
C GLY A 65 -12.38 -2.35 11.38
N GLY A 66 -11.59 -3.41 11.48
CA GLY A 66 -11.03 -3.89 12.74
C GLY A 66 -9.91 -3.06 13.37
N GLY A 67 -9.67 -1.84 12.92
CA GLY A 67 -8.71 -0.91 13.54
C GLY A 67 -7.23 -1.30 13.40
N SER A 68 -6.84 -1.99 12.34
CA SER A 68 -5.43 -2.35 12.11
C SER A 68 -4.56 -1.10 11.85
N SER A 69 -3.78 -0.68 12.84
CA SER A 69 -2.86 0.46 12.72
C SER A 69 -1.81 0.26 11.63
N TYR A 70 -1.28 -0.95 11.47
CA TYR A 70 -0.35 -1.28 10.39
C TYR A 70 -1.03 -1.22 9.03
N GLY A 71 -2.23 -1.81 8.88
CA GLY A 71 -3.03 -1.76 7.67
C GLY A 71 -3.36 -0.33 7.26
N LEU A 72 -3.85 0.49 8.19
CA LEU A 72 -4.10 1.91 8.01
C LEU A 72 -2.84 2.65 7.52
N SER A 73 -1.71 2.48 8.21
CA SER A 73 -0.47 3.17 7.83
C SER A 73 -0.06 2.85 6.39
N LYS A 74 -0.24 1.61 5.95
CA LYS A 74 0.10 1.17 4.59
C LYS A 74 -0.94 1.60 3.54
N ALA A 75 -2.21 1.73 3.90
CA ALA A 75 -3.22 2.37 3.06
C ALA A 75 -2.91 3.87 2.87
N CYS A 76 -2.52 4.57 3.93
CA CYS A 76 -2.08 5.97 3.85
C CYS A 76 -0.82 6.16 2.99
N VAL A 77 0.15 5.25 3.03
CA VAL A 77 1.32 5.27 2.12
C VAL A 77 0.89 5.15 0.67
N ASN A 78 -0.08 4.29 0.37
CA ASN A 78 -0.62 4.15 -0.98
C ASN A 78 -1.35 5.43 -1.43
N ALA A 79 -2.22 5.97 -0.59
CA ALA A 79 -2.93 7.23 -0.83
C ALA A 79 -1.96 8.41 -1.03
N TYR A 80 -0.93 8.50 -0.20
CA TYR A 80 0.14 9.50 -0.34
C TYR A 80 0.89 9.36 -1.67
N THR A 81 1.09 8.13 -2.14
CA THR A 81 1.68 7.86 -3.46
C THR A 81 0.84 8.46 -4.59
N LEU A 82 -0.50 8.33 -4.54
CA LEU A 82 -1.41 8.97 -5.50
C LEU A 82 -1.29 10.50 -5.46
N CYS A 83 -1.33 11.07 -4.24
CA CYS A 83 -1.19 12.51 -4.04
C CYS A 83 0.13 13.03 -4.64
N LEU A 84 1.27 12.39 -4.35
CA LEU A 84 2.57 12.77 -4.89
C LEU A 84 2.65 12.62 -6.41
N ALA A 85 2.13 11.52 -6.96
CA ALA A 85 2.14 11.28 -8.41
C ALA A 85 1.38 12.38 -9.17
N ARG A 86 0.26 12.82 -8.63
CA ARG A 86 -0.54 13.92 -9.19
C ARG A 86 0.16 15.28 -9.06
N THR A 87 0.78 15.56 -7.92
CA THR A 87 1.44 16.86 -7.68
C THR A 87 2.79 17.00 -8.38
N HIS A 88 3.39 15.88 -8.79
CA HIS A 88 4.70 15.83 -9.45
C HIS A 88 4.65 15.02 -10.75
N PRO A 89 3.93 15.47 -11.80
CA PRO A 89 3.70 14.69 -13.02
C PRO A 89 4.98 14.40 -13.82
N GLY A 90 6.07 15.13 -13.58
CA GLY A 90 7.39 14.85 -14.13
C GLY A 90 8.15 13.71 -13.48
N LEU A 91 7.63 13.15 -12.39
CA LEU A 91 8.25 12.02 -11.69
C LEU A 91 7.40 10.75 -11.87
N ARG A 92 8.06 9.59 -11.86
CA ARG A 92 7.38 8.29 -11.76
C ARG A 92 7.34 7.85 -10.31
N ILE A 93 6.17 7.99 -9.68
CA ILE A 93 5.97 7.72 -8.24
C ILE A 93 4.96 6.60 -8.11
N ASN A 94 5.39 5.48 -7.53
CA ASN A 94 4.57 4.28 -7.38
C ASN A 94 4.76 3.69 -5.99
N SER A 95 3.86 2.81 -5.57
CA SER A 95 4.01 2.01 -4.37
C SER A 95 3.96 0.52 -4.68
N CYS A 96 4.51 -0.29 -3.78
CA CYS A 96 4.46 -1.74 -3.93
C CYS A 96 4.48 -2.46 -2.58
N THR A 97 4.10 -3.74 -2.61
CA THR A 97 4.42 -4.67 -1.53
C THR A 97 5.53 -5.61 -1.98
N PRO A 98 6.55 -5.86 -1.14
CA PRO A 98 7.53 -6.92 -1.39
C PRO A 98 6.95 -8.33 -1.19
N GLY A 99 5.81 -8.44 -0.48
CA GLY A 99 5.26 -9.69 0.04
C GLY A 99 5.74 -9.98 1.47
N PHE A 100 5.52 -11.21 1.93
CA PHE A 100 5.99 -11.66 3.23
C PHE A 100 7.41 -12.23 3.07
N ILE A 101 8.41 -11.47 3.50
CA ILE A 101 9.83 -11.73 3.22
C ILE A 101 10.54 -12.12 4.51
N GLU A 102 11.42 -13.13 4.45
CA GLU A 102 12.29 -13.50 5.55
C GLU A 102 13.34 -12.41 5.79
N THR A 103 13.16 -11.65 6.85
CA THR A 103 14.04 -10.57 7.31
C THR A 103 14.10 -10.57 8.83
N ASP A 104 14.94 -9.73 9.41
CA ASP A 104 14.98 -9.54 10.87
C ASP A 104 13.63 -9.02 11.43
N MET A 105 12.84 -8.30 10.63
CA MET A 105 11.50 -7.85 11.01
C MET A 105 10.50 -9.01 11.12
N THR A 106 10.60 -10.01 10.27
CA THR A 106 9.61 -11.10 10.14
C THR A 106 10.02 -12.41 10.80
N ARG A 107 11.32 -12.62 11.01
CA ARG A 107 11.86 -13.80 11.66
C ARG A 107 11.27 -14.08 13.07
N PRO A 108 10.97 -13.06 13.90
CA PRO A 108 10.29 -13.27 15.18
C PRO A 108 8.94 -13.99 15.05
N PHE A 109 8.19 -13.81 13.96
CA PHE A 109 6.92 -14.52 13.73
C PHE A 109 7.15 -16.02 13.51
N SER A 110 8.21 -16.39 12.77
CA SER A 110 8.62 -17.78 12.57
C SER A 110 8.98 -18.43 13.90
N ILE A 111 9.81 -17.75 14.70
CA ILE A 111 10.24 -18.25 16.02
C ILE A 111 9.02 -18.43 16.94
N ALA A 112 8.13 -17.44 17.02
CA ALA A 112 6.94 -17.49 17.88
C ALA A 112 5.94 -18.57 17.47
N SER A 113 5.84 -18.87 16.17
CA SER A 113 4.94 -19.92 15.65
C SER A 113 5.53 -21.33 15.71
N GLY A 114 6.83 -21.47 15.97
CA GLY A 114 7.55 -22.75 15.89
C GLY A 114 7.64 -23.32 14.47
N ARG A 115 7.33 -22.52 13.44
CA ARG A 115 7.36 -22.92 12.03
C ARG A 115 8.56 -22.28 11.33
N SER A 116 9.14 -22.98 10.37
CA SER A 116 10.19 -22.39 9.53
C SER A 116 9.64 -21.26 8.65
N PRO A 117 10.49 -20.32 8.19
CA PRO A 117 10.07 -19.26 7.26
C PRO A 117 9.37 -19.81 6.01
N GLY A 118 9.86 -20.88 5.42
CA GLY A 118 9.25 -21.52 4.25
C GLY A 118 7.85 -22.07 4.52
N GLU A 119 7.63 -22.72 5.68
CA GLU A 119 6.30 -23.21 6.09
C GLU A 119 5.30 -22.07 6.35
N MET A 120 5.80 -20.88 6.64
CA MET A 120 4.98 -19.66 6.78
C MET A 120 4.76 -18.95 5.44
N GLY A 121 5.28 -19.46 4.33
CA GLY A 121 5.20 -18.84 3.02
C GLY A 121 6.04 -17.56 2.88
N MET A 122 7.07 -17.40 3.73
CA MET A 122 8.02 -16.31 3.58
C MET A 122 8.88 -16.53 2.33
N LYS A 123 9.09 -15.46 1.59
CA LYS A 123 9.95 -15.43 0.41
C LYS A 123 11.35 -14.94 0.77
N THR A 124 12.30 -15.19 -0.10
CA THR A 124 13.66 -14.70 0.03
C THR A 124 13.74 -13.17 -0.16
N VAL A 125 14.81 -12.55 0.32
CA VAL A 125 15.09 -11.12 0.11
C VAL A 125 15.17 -10.78 -1.39
N ALA A 126 15.74 -11.67 -2.20
CA ALA A 126 15.84 -11.49 -3.65
C ALA A 126 14.45 -11.45 -4.31
N GLU A 127 13.54 -12.33 -3.91
CA GLU A 127 12.15 -12.31 -4.39
C GLU A 127 11.42 -11.05 -3.92
N GLY A 128 11.66 -10.59 -2.69
CA GLY A 128 11.09 -9.36 -2.15
C GLY A 128 11.55 -8.10 -2.88
N ALA A 129 12.76 -8.10 -3.43
CA ALA A 129 13.30 -7.00 -4.23
C ALA A 129 12.68 -6.89 -5.63
N ARG A 130 11.95 -7.89 -6.12
CA ARG A 130 11.42 -7.94 -7.48
C ARG A 130 10.52 -6.74 -7.80
N SER A 131 9.52 -6.46 -6.97
CA SER A 131 8.56 -5.39 -7.22
C SER A 131 9.21 -3.99 -7.10
N PRO A 132 9.98 -3.65 -6.06
CA PRO A 132 10.71 -2.38 -6.02
C PRO A 132 11.66 -2.17 -7.20
N LEU A 133 12.41 -3.18 -7.59
CA LEU A 133 13.34 -3.09 -8.74
C LEU A 133 12.60 -2.90 -10.07
N HIS A 134 11.49 -3.60 -10.27
CA HIS A 134 10.63 -3.39 -11.44
C HIS A 134 10.17 -1.93 -11.56
N LEU A 135 9.77 -1.31 -10.45
CA LEU A 135 9.32 0.09 -10.43
C LEU A 135 10.47 1.09 -10.61
N LEU A 136 11.67 0.76 -10.12
CA LEU A 136 12.84 1.61 -10.25
C LEU A 136 13.49 1.55 -11.63
N LEU A 137 13.44 0.41 -12.31
CA LEU A 137 14.21 0.15 -13.54
C LEU A 137 13.32 -0.09 -14.76
N GLY A 138 12.08 -0.60 -14.58
CA GLY A 138 11.17 -0.94 -15.66
C GLY A 138 10.48 0.29 -16.28
N ASP A 139 9.88 0.10 -17.45
CA ASP A 139 9.03 1.13 -18.05
C ASP A 139 7.60 1.03 -17.50
N VAL A 140 7.35 1.81 -16.44
CA VAL A 140 6.07 1.86 -15.74
C VAL A 140 5.56 3.28 -15.68
N GLY A 141 4.24 3.46 -15.61
CA GLY A 141 3.61 4.76 -15.41
C GLY A 141 3.85 5.35 -14.01
N THR A 142 2.96 6.21 -13.57
CA THR A 142 2.98 6.83 -12.23
C THR A 142 1.65 6.60 -11.52
N GLY A 143 1.61 6.70 -10.19
CA GLY A 143 0.40 6.56 -9.38
C GLY A 143 -0.12 5.12 -9.24
N GLY A 144 0.70 4.09 -9.54
CA GLY A 144 0.31 2.70 -9.42
C GLY A 144 0.72 2.06 -8.10
N TYR A 145 -0.09 1.09 -7.64
CA TYR A 145 0.29 0.14 -6.61
C TYR A 145 0.54 -1.24 -7.25
N TYR A 146 1.59 -1.92 -6.81
CA TYR A 146 2.05 -3.18 -7.42
C TYR A 146 2.20 -4.28 -6.36
N GLY A 147 1.72 -5.47 -6.71
CA GLY A 147 1.87 -6.69 -5.91
C GLY A 147 3.31 -7.17 -5.82
N SER A 148 3.55 -8.19 -4.99
CA SER A 148 4.88 -8.79 -4.84
C SER A 148 5.39 -9.53 -6.09
N ASP A 149 4.52 -9.76 -7.05
CA ASP A 149 4.81 -10.30 -8.38
C ASP A 149 5.13 -9.22 -9.42
N ALA A 150 5.22 -7.94 -8.99
CA ALA A 150 5.43 -6.78 -9.84
C ALA A 150 4.28 -6.50 -10.82
N VAL A 151 3.07 -6.96 -10.52
CA VAL A 151 1.87 -6.73 -11.31
C VAL A 151 0.99 -5.66 -10.66
N ARG A 152 0.41 -4.76 -11.47
CA ARG A 152 -0.47 -3.71 -10.99
C ARG A 152 -1.65 -4.29 -10.21
N SER A 153 -1.92 -3.71 -9.05
CA SER A 153 -2.88 -4.21 -8.07
C SER A 153 -3.82 -3.10 -7.62
N PRO A 154 -5.06 -3.41 -7.24
CA PRO A 154 -6.00 -2.43 -6.70
C PRO A 154 -5.59 -1.96 -5.31
N LEU A 155 -6.12 -0.81 -4.89
CA LEU A 155 -5.85 -0.21 -3.59
C LEU A 155 -6.87 -0.62 -2.50
N ASP A 156 -8.06 -1.00 -2.94
CA ASP A 156 -9.24 -1.26 -2.09
C ASP A 156 -9.44 -2.74 -1.73
N ARG A 157 -8.65 -3.63 -2.33
CA ARG A 157 -8.71 -5.08 -2.08
C ARG A 157 -7.40 -5.77 -2.39
N TYR A 158 -7.21 -6.91 -1.79
CA TYR A 158 -6.05 -7.75 -2.06
C TYR A 158 -6.19 -8.43 -3.43
N ARG A 159 -5.12 -8.39 -4.24
CA ARG A 159 -4.90 -9.20 -5.43
C ARG A 159 -3.81 -10.22 -5.11
N ALA A 160 -4.10 -11.49 -5.26
CA ALA A 160 -3.10 -12.53 -5.06
C ALA A 160 -2.05 -12.53 -6.19
N PRO A 161 -0.78 -12.85 -5.89
CA PRO A 161 0.22 -13.06 -6.93
C PRO A 161 -0.23 -14.12 -7.93
N GLY A 162 -0.09 -13.81 -9.25
CA GLY A 162 -0.54 -14.67 -10.34
C GLY A 162 -1.95 -14.39 -10.85
N GLU A 163 -2.76 -13.62 -10.12
CA GLU A 163 -4.03 -13.13 -10.66
C GLU A 163 -3.82 -12.08 -11.75
N PRO A 164 -4.81 -11.83 -12.63
CA PRO A 164 -4.74 -10.81 -13.67
C PRO A 164 -4.39 -9.43 -13.10
N ALA A 165 -3.70 -8.61 -13.91
CA ALA A 165 -3.42 -7.22 -13.56
C ALA A 165 -4.71 -6.45 -13.31
N TYR A 166 -4.66 -5.54 -12.34
CA TYR A 166 -5.72 -4.56 -12.14
C TYR A 166 -5.66 -3.50 -13.24
N GLU A 167 -6.74 -3.38 -13.96
CA GLU A 167 -6.95 -2.30 -14.92
C GLU A 167 -7.89 -1.29 -14.27
N PRO A 168 -7.42 -0.07 -13.93
CA PRO A 168 -8.30 0.97 -13.44
C PRO A 168 -9.29 1.35 -14.56
N ASP A 169 -10.54 1.63 -14.20
CA ASP A 169 -11.50 2.20 -15.13
C ASP A 169 -10.89 3.44 -15.80
N GLN A 170 -11.17 3.64 -17.10
CA GLN A 170 -10.52 4.67 -17.94
C GLN A 170 -10.68 6.13 -17.47
N ALA A 171 -11.29 6.36 -16.32
CA ALA A 171 -11.43 7.67 -15.67
C ALA A 171 -10.11 8.24 -15.09
N PHE A 172 -8.99 7.52 -15.21
CA PHE A 172 -7.70 7.85 -14.58
C PHE A 172 -6.56 8.15 -15.57
N THR A 173 -6.86 8.39 -16.84
CA THR A 173 -5.86 8.80 -17.85
C THR A 173 -5.90 10.28 -18.12
#